data_d4b531200d319a623397b743010b1c33
#
_entry.id   d4b531200d319a623397b743010b1c33
#
_cell.length_a   1.000
_cell.length_b   1.000
_cell.length_c   1.000
_cell.angle_alpha   90.00
_cell.angle_beta   90.00
_cell.angle_gamma   90.00
#
_symmetry.space_group_name_H-M   'P 1'
#
loop_
_entity.id
_entity.type
_entity.pdbx_description
1 polymer ?
#
loop_
_entity_poly.entity_id
_entity_poly.type
_entity_poly.pdbx_seq_one_letter_code
_entity_poly.pdbx_strand_id
1 'polypeptide(L)'
;VTATIVFDFDGTLAIGHGPVMAYAECAAPLAGAQYLERVETALAEYDAGGGGYRDGYDVVGSLAAADGVEAAALSDAYARSRDVLGTPEAPVSAVEGIDEILESLGRHARLVLATNAPAAGVYRVLDSWGVRERFDAVHFAVGKPAGLTPIIRLALEDGPVLAIGDIFEFDLAPAVALGADTALVGATASTSPESVTMRGQTIAELRPDIEAWAASAASSTPAPEGASPRLER
;
A
#
# COMPACT_ATOMS: atom_id res chain seq x y z
N VAL A 1 4.28 20.82 13.72
CA VAL A 1 3.36 19.79 13.27
C VAL A 1 3.92 19.21 11.98
N THR A 2 4.15 17.92 11.93
CA THR A 2 4.75 17.26 10.76
C THR A 2 3.72 16.32 10.17
N ALA A 3 3.28 16.58 8.94
CA ALA A 3 2.40 15.67 8.22
C ALA A 3 3.10 14.32 7.97
N THR A 4 2.34 13.24 7.91
CA THR A 4 2.86 11.92 7.59
C THR A 4 2.03 11.29 6.48
N ILE A 5 2.69 10.70 5.48
CA ILE A 5 2.05 9.89 4.44
C ILE A 5 2.47 8.43 4.70
N VAL A 6 1.48 7.57 4.87
CA VAL A 6 1.66 6.14 5.08
C VAL A 6 1.26 5.40 3.81
N PHE A 7 2.22 4.76 3.18
CA PHE A 7 2.03 4.00 1.94
C PHE A 7 1.90 2.51 2.22
N ASP A 8 1.00 1.85 1.53
CA ASP A 8 1.11 0.43 1.28
C ASP A 8 2.15 0.15 0.17
N PHE A 9 2.51 -1.13 -0.01
CA PHE A 9 3.52 -1.56 -0.97
C PHE A 9 2.92 -2.25 -2.20
N ASP A 10 2.34 -3.44 -2.01
CA ASP A 10 1.82 -4.28 -3.10
C ASP A 10 0.52 -3.69 -3.67
N GLY A 11 0.44 -3.46 -4.99
CA GLY A 11 -0.72 -2.79 -5.60
C GLY A 11 -0.71 -1.26 -5.50
N THR A 12 0.19 -0.69 -4.70
CA THR A 12 0.27 0.74 -4.40
C THR A 12 1.53 1.38 -4.97
N LEU A 13 2.71 1.05 -4.45
CA LEU A 13 4.01 1.47 -4.98
C LEU A 13 4.57 0.44 -5.96
N ALA A 14 4.35 -0.83 -5.67
CA ALA A 14 4.76 -1.99 -6.45
C ALA A 14 3.59 -2.45 -7.32
N ILE A 15 3.75 -2.34 -8.63
CA ILE A 15 2.72 -2.67 -9.62
C ILE A 15 3.14 -3.83 -10.51
N GLY A 16 2.15 -4.44 -11.16
CA GLY A 16 2.32 -5.59 -12.05
C GLY A 16 2.12 -6.93 -11.34
N HIS A 17 1.92 -7.97 -12.16
CA HIS A 17 1.50 -9.28 -11.67
C HIS A 17 2.65 -10.24 -11.33
N GLY A 18 3.92 -9.84 -11.47
CA GLY A 18 5.05 -10.74 -11.19
C GLY A 18 4.99 -11.40 -9.81
N PRO A 19 4.80 -10.64 -8.70
CA PRO A 19 4.70 -11.23 -7.37
C PRO A 19 3.46 -12.12 -7.18
N VAL A 20 2.34 -11.75 -7.79
CA VAL A 20 1.09 -12.52 -7.76
C VAL A 20 1.27 -13.83 -8.53
N MET A 21 1.89 -13.80 -9.72
CA MET A 21 2.17 -14.99 -10.51
C MET A 21 3.18 -15.91 -9.81
N ALA A 22 4.21 -15.38 -9.15
CA ALA A 22 5.12 -16.19 -8.34
C ALA A 22 4.37 -16.92 -7.20
N TYR A 23 3.38 -16.27 -6.58
CA TYR A 23 2.50 -16.93 -5.62
C TYR A 23 1.65 -18.02 -6.27
N ALA A 24 1.06 -17.75 -7.44
CA ALA A 24 0.30 -18.74 -8.20
C ALA A 24 1.16 -19.95 -8.57
N GLU A 25 2.38 -19.75 -9.03
CA GLU A 25 3.34 -20.83 -9.34
C GLU A 25 3.71 -21.66 -8.11
N CYS A 26 3.88 -21.03 -6.94
CA CYS A 26 4.10 -21.75 -5.68
C CYS A 26 2.88 -22.55 -5.22
N ALA A 27 1.66 -22.13 -5.55
CA ALA A 27 0.41 -22.82 -5.23
C ALA A 27 0.05 -23.90 -6.25
N ALA A 28 0.45 -23.75 -7.52
CA ALA A 28 0.06 -24.61 -8.63
C ALA A 28 0.28 -26.12 -8.41
N PRO A 29 1.39 -26.59 -7.76
CA PRO A 29 1.57 -28.03 -7.48
C PRO A 29 0.51 -28.63 -6.56
N LEU A 30 -0.23 -27.81 -5.83
CA LEU A 30 -1.26 -28.18 -4.86
C LEU A 30 -2.67 -28.06 -5.42
N ALA A 31 -2.84 -27.27 -6.47
CA ALA A 31 -4.11 -26.92 -7.09
C ALA A 31 -4.49 -27.87 -8.24
N GLY A 32 -5.69 -27.71 -8.78
CA GLY A 32 -6.22 -28.53 -9.85
C GLY A 32 -5.62 -28.23 -11.23
N ALA A 33 -6.05 -29.00 -12.22
CA ALA A 33 -5.62 -28.81 -13.61
C ALA A 33 -5.96 -27.39 -14.11
N GLN A 34 -5.11 -26.84 -14.99
CA GLN A 34 -5.29 -25.51 -15.60
C GLN A 34 -5.38 -24.34 -14.58
N TYR A 35 -4.88 -24.56 -13.37
CA TYR A 35 -4.97 -23.54 -12.31
C TYR A 35 -4.32 -22.20 -12.73
N LEU A 36 -3.11 -22.22 -13.30
CA LEU A 36 -2.42 -21.00 -13.74
C LEU A 36 -3.20 -20.27 -14.86
N GLU A 37 -3.77 -20.98 -15.82
CA GLU A 37 -4.60 -20.38 -16.88
C GLU A 37 -5.85 -19.69 -16.30
N ARG A 38 -6.48 -20.31 -15.30
CA ARG A 38 -7.61 -19.69 -14.57
C ARG A 38 -7.19 -18.46 -13.79
N VAL A 39 -6.02 -18.48 -13.16
CA VAL A 39 -5.47 -17.32 -12.46
C VAL A 39 -5.23 -16.18 -13.45
N GLU A 40 -4.55 -16.42 -14.57
CA GLU A 40 -4.30 -15.41 -15.60
C GLU A 40 -5.61 -14.78 -16.12
N THR A 41 -6.62 -15.62 -16.38
CA THR A 41 -7.94 -15.15 -16.83
C THR A 41 -8.61 -14.27 -15.78
N ALA A 42 -8.61 -14.70 -14.51
CA ALA A 42 -9.24 -13.94 -13.42
C ALA A 42 -8.49 -12.66 -13.09
N LEU A 43 -7.16 -12.63 -13.23
CA LEU A 43 -6.38 -11.40 -13.11
C LEU A 43 -6.72 -10.38 -14.20
N ALA A 44 -6.89 -10.84 -15.44
CA ALA A 44 -7.31 -9.95 -16.53
C ALA A 44 -8.73 -9.38 -16.29
N GLU A 45 -9.66 -10.16 -15.73
CA GLU A 45 -10.98 -9.68 -15.31
C GLU A 45 -10.88 -8.68 -14.16
N TYR A 46 -10.02 -8.93 -13.18
CA TYR A 46 -9.76 -8.03 -12.05
C TYR A 46 -9.22 -6.67 -12.53
N ASP A 47 -8.24 -6.66 -13.43
CA ASP A 47 -7.67 -5.44 -14.01
C ASP A 47 -8.70 -4.61 -14.78
N ALA A 48 -9.70 -5.28 -15.35
CA ALA A 48 -10.84 -4.63 -15.99
C ALA A 48 -11.89 -4.10 -14.99
N GLY A 49 -11.63 -4.22 -13.67
CA GLY A 49 -12.54 -3.80 -12.60
C GLY A 49 -13.66 -4.81 -12.30
N GLY A 50 -13.51 -6.07 -12.75
CA GLY A 50 -14.46 -7.17 -12.55
C GLY A 50 -14.00 -8.21 -11.54
N GLY A 51 -14.67 -9.37 -11.52
CA GLY A 51 -14.25 -10.57 -10.79
C GLY A 51 -14.58 -10.62 -9.29
N GLY A 52 -14.83 -9.48 -8.65
CA GLY A 52 -15.22 -9.44 -7.22
C GLY A 52 -14.11 -9.80 -6.23
N TYR A 53 -12.85 -9.78 -6.67
CA TYR A 53 -11.68 -10.01 -5.85
C TYR A 53 -11.17 -8.70 -5.24
N ARG A 54 -10.51 -8.78 -4.08
CA ARG A 54 -9.92 -7.63 -3.38
C ARG A 54 -8.63 -7.15 -4.06
N ASP A 55 -7.79 -8.10 -4.43
CA ASP A 55 -6.50 -7.90 -5.10
C ASP A 55 -6.09 -9.14 -5.91
N GLY A 56 -4.94 -9.11 -6.54
CA GLY A 56 -4.39 -10.25 -7.29
C GLY A 56 -4.05 -11.45 -6.39
N TYR A 57 -3.66 -11.24 -5.14
CA TYR A 57 -3.38 -12.34 -4.19
C TYR A 57 -4.67 -13.05 -3.78
N ASP A 58 -5.77 -12.31 -3.65
CA ASP A 58 -7.10 -12.88 -3.39
C ASP A 58 -7.58 -13.74 -4.57
N VAL A 59 -7.28 -13.36 -5.81
CA VAL A 59 -7.52 -14.21 -7.01
C VAL A 59 -6.83 -15.56 -6.84
N VAL A 60 -5.53 -15.55 -6.57
CA VAL A 60 -4.71 -16.77 -6.43
C VAL A 60 -5.23 -17.63 -5.30
N GLY A 61 -5.41 -17.05 -4.11
CA GLY A 61 -5.86 -17.76 -2.92
C GLY A 61 -7.26 -18.37 -3.07
N SER A 62 -8.20 -17.59 -3.63
CA SER A 62 -9.59 -18.03 -3.81
C SER A 62 -9.71 -19.17 -4.80
N LEU A 63 -9.00 -19.12 -5.94
CA LEU A 63 -9.01 -20.19 -6.93
C LEU A 63 -8.33 -21.47 -6.40
N ALA A 64 -7.23 -21.36 -5.66
CA ALA A 64 -6.58 -22.51 -5.05
C ALA A 64 -7.45 -23.13 -3.93
N ALA A 65 -8.10 -22.32 -3.11
CA ALA A 65 -9.04 -22.79 -2.09
C ALA A 65 -10.25 -23.51 -2.73
N ALA A 66 -10.75 -23.03 -3.87
CA ALA A 66 -11.80 -23.71 -4.63
C ALA A 66 -11.36 -25.09 -5.16
N ASP A 67 -10.07 -25.29 -5.39
CA ASP A 67 -9.48 -26.60 -5.73
C ASP A 67 -9.20 -27.47 -4.50
N GLY A 68 -9.53 -27.00 -3.30
CA GLY A 68 -9.34 -27.73 -2.03
C GLY A 68 -7.97 -27.56 -1.39
N VAL A 69 -7.18 -26.56 -1.80
CA VAL A 69 -5.89 -26.28 -1.14
C VAL A 69 -6.14 -25.65 0.23
N GLU A 70 -5.55 -26.27 1.25
CA GLU A 70 -5.69 -25.83 2.65
C GLU A 70 -4.99 -24.49 2.91
N ALA A 71 -5.56 -23.68 3.80
CA ALA A 71 -5.06 -22.34 4.12
C ALA A 71 -3.59 -22.33 4.60
N ALA A 72 -3.16 -23.34 5.37
CA ALA A 72 -1.77 -23.47 5.79
C ALA A 72 -0.82 -23.66 4.60
N ALA A 73 -1.19 -24.49 3.62
CA ALA A 73 -0.40 -24.71 2.42
C ALA A 73 -0.33 -23.46 1.52
N LEU A 74 -1.41 -22.67 1.47
CA LEU A 74 -1.42 -21.36 0.81
C LEU A 74 -0.52 -20.35 1.50
N SER A 75 -0.51 -20.32 2.84
CA SER A 75 0.40 -19.48 3.61
C SER A 75 1.87 -19.81 3.33
N ASP A 76 2.20 -21.12 3.26
CA ASP A 76 3.55 -21.57 2.91
C ASP A 76 3.91 -21.22 1.45
N ALA A 77 2.99 -21.36 0.52
CA ALA A 77 3.18 -20.97 -0.88
C ALA A 77 3.43 -19.45 -1.01
N TYR A 78 2.64 -18.65 -0.30
CA TYR A 78 2.84 -17.20 -0.22
C TYR A 78 4.23 -16.86 0.34
N ALA A 79 4.63 -17.45 1.47
CA ALA A 79 5.94 -17.20 2.06
C ALA A 79 7.08 -17.50 1.06
N ARG A 80 7.03 -18.65 0.36
CA ARG A 80 8.01 -19.00 -0.68
C ARG A 80 8.05 -17.99 -1.83
N SER A 81 6.88 -17.49 -2.28
CA SER A 81 6.84 -16.50 -3.36
C SER A 81 7.49 -15.17 -2.95
N ARG A 82 7.45 -14.83 -1.65
CA ARG A 82 8.08 -13.60 -1.14
C ARG A 82 9.61 -13.68 -1.11
N ASP A 83 10.19 -14.88 -1.06
CA ASP A 83 11.65 -15.07 -1.12
C ASP A 83 12.24 -14.62 -2.47
N VAL A 84 11.48 -14.76 -3.55
CA VAL A 84 11.88 -14.38 -4.91
C VAL A 84 11.37 -12.99 -5.34
N LEU A 85 10.71 -12.24 -4.47
CA LEU A 85 10.22 -10.90 -4.77
C LEU A 85 11.35 -9.99 -5.27
N GLY A 86 11.15 -9.36 -6.44
CA GLY A 86 12.15 -8.49 -7.07
C GLY A 86 13.30 -9.21 -7.75
N THR A 87 13.18 -10.51 -7.97
CA THR A 87 14.07 -11.30 -8.85
C THR A 87 13.41 -11.48 -10.23
N PRO A 88 14.12 -12.08 -11.22
CA PRO A 88 13.51 -12.40 -12.51
C PRO A 88 12.28 -13.33 -12.44
N GLU A 89 12.18 -14.13 -11.39
CA GLU A 89 11.03 -15.05 -11.15
C GLU A 89 9.80 -14.31 -10.61
N ALA A 90 10.00 -13.16 -9.95
CA ALA A 90 8.92 -12.32 -9.44
C ALA A 90 9.25 -10.83 -9.69
N PRO A 91 9.26 -10.41 -10.97
CA PRO A 91 9.60 -9.04 -11.33
C PRO A 91 8.55 -8.05 -10.80
N VAL A 92 9.02 -6.91 -10.29
CA VAL A 92 8.18 -5.86 -9.75
C VAL A 92 8.50 -4.55 -10.43
N SER A 93 7.47 -3.87 -10.91
CA SER A 93 7.59 -2.53 -11.48
C SER A 93 7.22 -1.48 -10.43
N ALA A 94 7.97 -0.39 -10.40
CA ALA A 94 7.56 0.78 -9.64
C ALA A 94 6.43 1.52 -10.36
N VAL A 95 5.60 2.22 -9.60
CA VAL A 95 4.72 3.25 -10.18
C VAL A 95 5.57 4.28 -10.92
N GLU A 96 5.04 4.80 -12.04
CA GLU A 96 5.77 5.77 -12.86
C GLU A 96 6.18 7.02 -12.07
N GLY A 97 7.45 7.43 -12.20
CA GLY A 97 7.98 8.62 -11.53
C GLY A 97 8.12 8.48 -10.02
N ILE A 98 8.28 7.26 -9.47
CA ILE A 98 8.30 7.00 -8.03
C ILE A 98 9.33 7.84 -7.28
N ASP A 99 10.55 7.98 -7.80
CA ASP A 99 11.61 8.74 -7.11
C ASP A 99 11.27 10.22 -7.02
N GLU A 100 10.81 10.82 -8.11
CA GLU A 100 10.38 12.23 -8.15
C GLU A 100 9.14 12.49 -7.26
N ILE A 101 8.20 11.53 -7.21
CA ILE A 101 7.03 11.61 -6.33
C ILE A 101 7.48 11.61 -4.87
N LEU A 102 8.26 10.62 -4.46
CA LEU A 102 8.71 10.50 -3.08
C LEU A 102 9.61 11.68 -2.67
N GLU A 103 10.50 12.15 -3.57
CA GLU A 103 11.32 13.34 -3.33
C GLU A 103 10.45 14.57 -3.09
N SER A 104 9.44 14.79 -3.93
CA SER A 104 8.54 15.94 -3.81
C SER A 104 7.76 15.90 -2.50
N LEU A 105 7.19 14.76 -2.15
CA LEU A 105 6.39 14.57 -0.94
C LEU A 105 7.24 14.68 0.34
N GLY A 106 8.46 14.15 0.32
CA GLY A 106 9.38 14.21 1.46
C GLY A 106 9.82 15.61 1.85
N ARG A 107 9.59 16.63 1.00
CA ARG A 107 9.82 18.04 1.36
C ARG A 107 8.77 18.59 2.32
N HIS A 108 7.60 17.96 2.41
CA HIS A 108 6.44 18.46 3.13
C HIS A 108 5.91 17.50 4.19
N ALA A 109 6.22 16.21 4.09
CA ALA A 109 5.70 15.18 4.96
C ALA A 109 6.76 14.11 5.27
N ARG A 110 6.62 13.43 6.40
CA ARG A 110 7.33 12.17 6.67
C ARG A 110 6.72 11.07 5.80
N LEU A 111 7.58 10.24 5.21
CA LEU A 111 7.16 9.12 4.37
C LEU A 111 7.37 7.80 5.11
N VAL A 112 6.29 7.08 5.31
CA VAL A 112 6.27 5.80 6.02
C VAL A 112 5.75 4.73 5.09
N LEU A 113 6.48 3.62 4.97
CA LEU A 113 6.00 2.42 4.28
C LEU A 113 5.49 1.42 5.31
N ALA A 114 4.28 0.89 5.12
CA ALA A 114 3.68 -0.11 5.99
C ALA A 114 3.11 -1.26 5.15
N THR A 115 3.74 -2.43 5.18
CA THR A 115 3.38 -3.59 4.34
C THR A 115 3.20 -4.88 5.15
N ASN A 116 2.34 -5.77 4.66
CA ASN A 116 2.24 -7.15 5.18
C ASN A 116 3.38 -8.04 4.66
N ALA A 117 4.12 -7.62 3.64
CA ALA A 117 5.23 -8.36 3.09
C ALA A 117 6.43 -8.43 4.05
N PRO A 118 7.26 -9.50 3.99
CA PRO A 118 8.49 -9.61 4.77
C PRO A 118 9.60 -8.70 4.22
N ALA A 119 10.54 -8.34 5.09
CA ALA A 119 11.55 -7.30 4.81
C ALA A 119 12.46 -7.58 3.61
N ALA A 120 12.95 -8.82 3.46
CA ALA A 120 14.03 -9.13 2.54
C ALA A 120 13.70 -8.80 1.08
N GLY A 121 12.54 -9.23 0.60
CA GLY A 121 12.08 -8.95 -0.77
C GLY A 121 11.78 -7.48 -1.00
N VAL A 122 11.11 -6.83 -0.05
CA VAL A 122 10.76 -5.40 -0.16
C VAL A 122 12.02 -4.54 -0.22
N TYR A 123 13.01 -4.79 0.64
CA TYR A 123 14.28 -4.05 0.56
C TYR A 123 14.97 -4.23 -0.78
N ARG A 124 15.02 -5.45 -1.32
CA ARG A 124 15.60 -5.72 -2.64
C ARG A 124 14.93 -4.86 -3.72
N VAL A 125 13.62 -4.75 -3.69
CA VAL A 125 12.85 -3.95 -4.65
C VAL A 125 13.13 -2.46 -4.46
N LEU A 126 13.03 -1.93 -3.24
CA LEU A 126 13.29 -0.51 -2.95
C LEU A 126 14.73 -0.11 -3.31
N ASP A 127 15.72 -0.99 -3.05
CA ASP A 127 17.12 -0.77 -3.42
C ASP A 127 17.29 -0.78 -4.96
N SER A 128 16.59 -1.67 -5.67
CA SER A 128 16.64 -1.71 -7.14
C SER A 128 16.03 -0.47 -7.80
N TRP A 129 15.07 0.16 -7.15
CA TRP A 129 14.47 1.44 -7.59
C TRP A 129 15.26 2.66 -7.11
N GLY A 130 16.22 2.50 -6.20
CA GLY A 130 17.00 3.59 -5.62
C GLY A 130 16.22 4.50 -4.65
N VAL A 131 15.07 4.04 -4.13
CA VAL A 131 14.16 4.87 -3.34
C VAL A 131 14.10 4.52 -1.85
N ARG A 132 14.88 3.53 -1.40
CA ARG A 132 14.84 3.08 -0.01
C ARG A 132 15.04 4.21 0.99
N GLU A 133 16.02 5.08 0.74
CA GLU A 133 16.38 6.21 1.63
C GLU A 133 15.37 7.37 1.57
N ARG A 134 14.33 7.29 0.73
CA ARG A 134 13.23 8.26 0.68
C ARG A 134 12.25 8.07 1.85
N PHE A 135 12.23 6.89 2.47
CA PHE A 135 11.33 6.58 3.58
C PHE A 135 11.97 6.85 4.93
N ASP A 136 11.29 7.63 5.77
CA ASP A 136 11.70 7.90 7.17
C ASP A 136 11.52 6.65 8.05
N ALA A 137 10.58 5.80 7.73
CA ALA A 137 10.35 4.52 8.39
C ALA A 137 9.76 3.47 7.44
N VAL A 138 10.13 2.21 7.65
CA VAL A 138 9.56 1.06 6.93
C VAL A 138 9.14 0.00 7.93
N HIS A 139 7.87 -0.39 7.88
CA HIS A 139 7.27 -1.42 8.71
C HIS A 139 6.90 -2.63 7.85
N PHE A 140 7.42 -3.80 8.23
CA PHE A 140 7.19 -5.07 7.55
C PHE A 140 6.31 -5.99 8.38
N ALA A 141 5.67 -6.95 7.73
CA ALA A 141 4.81 -7.95 8.39
C ALA A 141 3.85 -7.28 9.39
N VAL A 142 3.27 -6.16 8.98
CA VAL A 142 2.46 -5.29 9.85
C VAL A 142 1.24 -6.00 10.41
N GLY A 143 0.68 -6.97 9.69
CA GLY A 143 -0.57 -7.63 10.09
C GLY A 143 -1.78 -6.71 9.96
N LYS A 144 -1.88 -6.02 8.81
CA LYS A 144 -3.04 -5.15 8.51
C LYS A 144 -4.35 -5.95 8.49
N PRO A 145 -5.47 -5.35 8.89
CA PRO A 145 -5.66 -3.96 9.29
C PRO A 145 -5.23 -3.65 10.72
N ALA A 146 -5.21 -4.64 11.62
CA ALA A 146 -5.03 -4.41 13.05
C ALA A 146 -3.67 -3.76 13.40
N GLY A 147 -2.59 -4.23 12.79
CA GLY A 147 -1.24 -3.71 13.03
C GLY A 147 -0.98 -2.33 12.42
N LEU A 148 -1.81 -1.86 11.47
CA LEU A 148 -1.72 -0.52 10.92
C LEU A 148 -2.22 0.55 11.89
N THR A 149 -3.24 0.23 12.71
CA THR A 149 -3.84 1.15 13.67
C THR A 149 -2.83 1.86 14.59
N PRO A 150 -1.89 1.17 15.27
CA PRO A 150 -0.91 1.85 16.11
C PRO A 150 0.06 2.75 15.32
N ILE A 151 0.39 2.41 14.07
CA ILE A 151 1.25 3.23 13.20
C ILE A 151 0.56 4.55 12.87
N ILE A 152 -0.70 4.50 12.43
CA ILE A 152 -1.51 5.69 12.14
C ILE A 152 -1.72 6.53 13.39
N ARG A 153 -2.04 5.92 14.53
CA ARG A 153 -2.27 6.63 15.78
C ARG A 153 -1.03 7.42 16.23
N LEU A 154 0.14 6.79 16.17
CA LEU A 154 1.39 7.44 16.52
C LEU A 154 1.70 8.61 15.57
N ALA A 155 1.47 8.43 14.27
CA ALA A 155 1.69 9.50 13.29
C ALA A 155 0.75 10.70 13.51
N LEU A 156 -0.50 10.46 13.92
CA LEU A 156 -1.48 11.50 14.23
C LEU A 156 -1.10 12.36 15.46
N GLU A 157 -0.25 11.85 16.35
CA GLU A 157 0.29 12.65 17.47
C GLU A 157 1.21 13.78 16.98
N ASP A 158 1.88 13.58 15.85
CA ASP A 158 2.80 14.54 15.24
C ASP A 158 2.10 15.51 14.26
N GLY A 159 0.95 15.11 13.67
CA GLY A 159 0.23 15.94 12.71
C GLY A 159 -0.77 15.18 11.84
N PRO A 160 -1.25 15.83 10.76
CA PRO A 160 -2.16 15.20 9.80
C PRO A 160 -1.54 13.96 9.16
N VAL A 161 -2.37 12.96 8.87
CA VAL A 161 -1.96 11.71 8.25
C VAL A 161 -2.79 11.46 6.99
N LEU A 162 -2.11 11.06 5.91
CA LEU A 162 -2.70 10.50 4.70
C LEU A 162 -2.27 9.04 4.56
N ALA A 163 -3.21 8.10 4.55
CA ALA A 163 -2.95 6.71 4.22
C ALA A 163 -3.25 6.44 2.74
N ILE A 164 -2.34 5.77 2.04
CA ILE A 164 -2.46 5.43 0.62
C ILE A 164 -2.34 3.93 0.44
N GLY A 165 -3.33 3.30 -0.20
CA GLY A 165 -3.36 1.86 -0.42
C GLY A 165 -4.39 1.46 -1.47
N ASP A 166 -4.36 0.19 -1.88
CA ASP A 166 -5.24 -0.37 -2.89
C ASP A 166 -6.40 -1.19 -2.30
N ILE A 167 -6.29 -1.63 -1.04
CA ILE A 167 -7.34 -2.39 -0.36
C ILE A 167 -7.91 -1.56 0.80
N PHE A 168 -9.11 -1.02 0.63
CA PHE A 168 -9.75 -0.17 1.65
C PHE A 168 -9.74 -0.81 3.04
N GLU A 169 -10.16 -2.06 3.16
CA GLU A 169 -10.28 -2.77 4.44
C GLU A 169 -8.95 -2.86 5.20
N PHE A 170 -7.85 -3.09 4.49
CA PHE A 170 -6.54 -3.32 5.10
C PHE A 170 -5.73 -2.05 5.29
N ASP A 171 -5.80 -1.13 4.31
CA ASP A 171 -4.90 0.02 4.24
C ASP A 171 -5.55 1.32 4.72
N LEU A 172 -6.85 1.47 4.50
CA LEU A 172 -7.52 2.75 4.67
C LEU A 172 -8.54 2.76 5.80
N ALA A 173 -9.28 1.68 6.03
CA ALA A 173 -10.29 1.63 7.08
C ALA A 173 -9.73 1.95 8.48
N PRO A 174 -8.52 1.49 8.89
CA PRO A 174 -7.92 1.90 10.15
C PRO A 174 -7.63 3.40 10.22
N ALA A 175 -7.24 4.03 9.09
CA ALA A 175 -6.98 5.45 9.00
C ALA A 175 -8.28 6.27 9.11
N VAL A 176 -9.31 5.89 8.36
CA VAL A 176 -10.66 6.49 8.45
C VAL A 176 -11.21 6.44 9.87
N ALA A 177 -11.08 5.28 10.54
CA ALA A 177 -11.55 5.11 11.92
C ALA A 177 -10.85 6.02 12.93
N LEU A 178 -9.66 6.50 12.61
CA LEU A 178 -8.87 7.43 13.42
C LEU A 178 -8.98 8.89 12.96
N GLY A 179 -9.77 9.17 11.91
CA GLY A 179 -9.97 10.52 11.36
C GLY A 179 -8.82 11.01 10.48
N ALA A 180 -7.98 10.11 9.97
CA ALA A 180 -6.96 10.44 8.98
C ALA A 180 -7.55 10.52 7.56
N ASP A 181 -6.88 11.25 6.67
CA ASP A 181 -7.19 11.28 5.26
C ASP A 181 -6.75 10.00 4.54
N THR A 182 -7.38 9.70 3.41
CA THR A 182 -7.14 8.44 2.68
C THR A 182 -7.12 8.64 1.17
N ALA A 183 -6.25 7.89 0.49
CA ALA A 183 -6.20 7.79 -0.96
C ALA A 183 -6.30 6.33 -1.40
N LEU A 184 -7.38 5.98 -2.08
CA LEU A 184 -7.60 4.65 -2.65
C LEU A 184 -7.08 4.62 -4.09
N VAL A 185 -6.18 3.69 -4.37
CA VAL A 185 -5.61 3.48 -5.70
C VAL A 185 -5.90 2.09 -6.23
N GLY A 186 -5.57 1.82 -7.48
CA GLY A 186 -5.68 0.49 -8.08
C GLY A 186 -6.97 0.24 -8.86
N ALA A 187 -7.11 -0.99 -9.38
CA ALA A 187 -8.16 -1.39 -10.30
C ALA A 187 -9.59 -1.20 -9.74
N THR A 188 -9.76 -1.38 -8.43
CA THR A 188 -11.07 -1.27 -7.77
C THR A 188 -11.42 0.15 -7.32
N ALA A 189 -10.49 1.11 -7.41
CA ALA A 189 -10.67 2.45 -6.85
C ALA A 189 -11.90 3.18 -7.41
N SER A 190 -12.13 3.09 -8.73
CA SER A 190 -13.25 3.79 -9.40
C SER A 190 -14.63 3.21 -9.07
N THR A 191 -14.71 1.92 -8.73
CA THR A 191 -15.95 1.19 -8.47
C THR A 191 -16.23 0.98 -6.98
N SER A 192 -15.24 1.25 -6.12
CA SER A 192 -15.38 1.11 -4.67
C SER A 192 -16.49 2.01 -4.12
N PRO A 193 -17.42 1.49 -3.30
CA PRO A 193 -18.45 2.27 -2.62
C PRO A 193 -17.92 3.08 -1.44
N GLU A 194 -16.67 2.85 -1.02
CA GLU A 194 -16.10 3.38 0.20
C GLU A 194 -15.85 4.89 0.09
N SER A 195 -16.06 5.61 1.19
CA SER A 195 -15.79 7.04 1.26
C SER A 195 -14.32 7.29 1.60
N VAL A 196 -13.59 7.89 0.66
CA VAL A 196 -12.17 8.23 0.79
C VAL A 196 -11.93 9.68 0.37
N THR A 197 -10.82 10.27 0.84
CA THR A 197 -10.47 11.66 0.51
C THR A 197 -10.09 11.80 -0.96
N MET A 198 -9.36 10.83 -1.50
CA MET A 198 -8.90 10.82 -2.90
C MET A 198 -9.06 9.41 -3.48
N ARG A 199 -9.22 9.31 -4.81
CA ARG A 199 -9.20 8.03 -5.53
C ARG A 199 -8.68 8.18 -6.93
N GLY A 200 -7.93 7.20 -7.42
CA GLY A 200 -7.37 7.14 -8.77
C GLY A 200 -6.82 5.76 -9.10
N GLN A 201 -6.37 5.57 -10.33
CA GLN A 201 -5.81 4.28 -10.75
C GLN A 201 -4.40 4.06 -10.16
N THR A 202 -3.63 5.12 -10.01
CA THR A 202 -2.25 5.04 -9.50
C THR A 202 -1.91 6.27 -8.65
N ILE A 203 -0.85 6.17 -7.85
CA ILE A 203 -0.29 7.33 -7.15
C ILE A 203 0.20 8.40 -8.15
N ALA A 204 0.69 8.00 -9.32
CA ALA A 204 1.13 8.94 -10.36
C ALA A 204 -0.03 9.81 -10.86
N GLU A 205 -1.22 9.23 -11.04
CA GLU A 205 -2.44 9.98 -11.37
C GLU A 205 -2.83 10.97 -10.26
N LEU A 206 -2.76 10.52 -9.00
CA LEU A 206 -3.11 11.33 -7.83
C LEU A 206 -2.01 12.29 -7.37
N ARG A 207 -0.85 12.27 -8.01
CA ARG A 207 0.32 13.07 -7.59
C ARG A 207 -0.02 14.52 -7.29
N PRO A 208 -0.74 15.28 -8.16
CA PRO A 208 -1.05 16.67 -7.89
C PRO A 208 -1.88 16.89 -6.62
N ASP A 209 -2.84 15.99 -6.35
CA ASP A 209 -3.73 16.08 -5.20
C ASP A 209 -2.99 15.72 -3.90
N ILE A 210 -2.12 14.69 -3.94
CA ILE A 210 -1.29 14.27 -2.81
C ILE A 210 -0.27 15.36 -2.47
N GLU A 211 0.39 15.96 -3.48
CA GLU A 211 1.32 17.08 -3.27
C GLU A 211 0.62 18.31 -2.68
N ALA A 212 -0.58 18.62 -3.16
CA ALA A 212 -1.38 19.72 -2.61
C ALA A 212 -1.80 19.46 -1.16
N TRP A 213 -2.20 18.22 -0.85
CA TRP A 213 -2.50 17.81 0.52
C TRP A 213 -1.27 17.97 1.44
N ALA A 214 -0.11 17.47 1.04
CA ALA A 214 1.12 17.53 1.82
C ALA A 214 1.55 18.98 2.09
N ALA A 215 1.50 19.84 1.09
CA ALA A 215 1.83 21.26 1.23
C ALA A 215 0.85 22.00 2.17
N SER A 216 -0.45 21.71 2.08
CA SER A 216 -1.48 22.28 2.95
C SER A 216 -1.31 21.82 4.40
N ALA A 217 -1.08 20.53 4.61
CA ALA A 217 -0.88 19.94 5.91
C ALA A 217 0.36 20.51 6.63
N ALA A 218 1.46 20.74 5.91
CA ALA A 218 2.66 21.37 6.42
C ALA A 218 2.44 22.85 6.85
N SER A 219 1.50 23.54 6.20
CA SER A 219 1.19 24.96 6.46
C SER A 219 0.25 25.18 7.66
N SER A 220 -0.43 24.12 8.12
CA SER A 220 -1.43 24.17 9.20
C SER A 220 -0.83 24.19 10.61
N THR A 221 0.38 24.73 10.79
CA THR A 221 0.98 24.93 12.13
C THR A 221 0.15 25.96 12.89
N PRO A 222 -0.46 25.64 14.06
CA PRO A 222 -1.10 26.65 14.89
C PRO A 222 -0.05 27.67 15.31
N ALA A 223 -0.34 28.96 15.14
CA ALA A 223 0.48 30.03 15.66
C ALA A 223 0.66 29.79 17.18
N PRO A 224 1.85 30.03 17.76
CA PRO A 224 2.07 29.86 19.19
C PRO A 224 1.05 30.73 19.94
N GLU A 225 0.21 30.09 20.75
CA GLU A 225 -0.76 30.76 21.61
C GLU A 225 -0.05 31.85 22.43
N GLY A 226 -0.59 33.05 22.31
CA GLY A 226 -0.11 34.31 22.71
C GLY A 226 0.69 34.40 24.02
N ALA A 227 1.81 35.03 23.92
CA ALA A 227 2.41 35.74 25.07
C ALA A 227 1.37 36.72 25.64
N SER A 228 0.79 36.39 26.77
CA SER A 228 -0.01 37.34 27.56
C SER A 228 0.78 38.61 27.78
N PRO A 229 0.20 39.78 27.54
CA PRO A 229 0.88 41.03 27.87
C PRO A 229 1.12 41.11 29.39
N ARG A 230 2.38 41.21 29.81
CA ARG A 230 2.72 41.59 31.20
C ARG A 230 2.10 42.93 31.49
N LEU A 231 1.13 42.97 32.39
CA LEU A 231 0.71 44.18 33.03
C LEU A 231 1.87 44.67 33.92
N GLU A 232 2.59 45.69 33.49
CA GLU A 232 3.44 46.48 34.37
C GLU A 232 2.55 47.32 35.29
N ARG A 233 2.84 47.20 36.59
CA ARG A 233 2.43 48.17 37.63
C ARG A 233 3.66 48.93 38.13
#